data_2fdac9725dd756c7032baa27051aa1c8
#
_entry.id   2fdac9725dd756c7032baa27051aa1c8
#
_cell.length_a   1.000
_cell.length_b   1.000
_cell.length_c   1.000
_cell.angle_alpha   90.00
_cell.angle_beta   90.00
_cell.angle_gamma   90.00
#
_symmetry.space_group_name_H-M   'P 1'
#
loop_
_entity.id
_entity.type
_entity.pdbx_description
1 polymer ?
#
loop_
_entity_poly.entity_id
_entity_poly.type
_entity_poly.pdbx_seq_one_letter_code
_entity_poly.pdbx_strand_id
1 'polypeptide(L)'
;MKSDFGGVDIAMTIPKCTNVIRYKNGDILFSNIRPYLKKVWAANMNGGCSADVFVFRANNISSSFLHYIIANDSFISYVMSGAKGVKMPRGDKEQILKYSFSIPIIKEQNKVSQMLALLDERISTQIKIIEDLKKLKSSLLNLLFQNNSKWSIYCISDVLTIGNGRDYKHLKEGNIPVYGTGGYMLSVNDYLYEGESVCIGRKGTIDMPMFLTGKFWTVDTLFYTYNFQNILPRFCYYLFTTINWSRYNEASGVPSLSKTTIEKIKVSVPTLNDQQHICSILDSVNNKINIEISILAKFKAQKSYLLRQMFI
;
A
#
# COMPACT_ATOMS: atom_id res chain seq x y z
N MET A 1 11.58 -13.42 -8.02
CA MET A 1 11.80 -11.98 -8.29
C MET A 1 10.51 -11.22 -8.02
N LYS A 2 10.58 -10.11 -7.29
CA LYS A 2 9.48 -9.19 -6.98
C LYS A 2 9.18 -8.27 -8.16
N SER A 3 7.94 -7.80 -8.25
CA SER A 3 7.53 -6.80 -9.25
C SER A 3 8.12 -5.41 -8.94
N ASP A 4 8.02 -4.48 -9.90
CA ASP A 4 8.45 -3.08 -9.76
C ASP A 4 9.90 -2.92 -9.27
N PHE A 5 10.81 -3.71 -9.87
CA PHE A 5 12.24 -3.73 -9.55
C PHE A 5 12.55 -4.08 -8.09
N GLY A 6 11.64 -4.78 -7.41
CA GLY A 6 11.69 -5.09 -5.98
C GLY A 6 12.69 -6.18 -5.57
N GLY A 7 13.60 -6.62 -6.46
CA GLY A 7 14.62 -7.64 -6.15
C GLY A 7 14.08 -9.07 -6.06
N VAL A 8 14.59 -9.84 -5.10
CA VAL A 8 14.24 -11.26 -4.91
C VAL A 8 13.81 -11.54 -3.47
N ASP A 9 13.04 -12.62 -3.29
CA ASP A 9 12.77 -13.25 -2.02
C ASP A 9 13.33 -14.67 -1.96
N ILE A 10 13.45 -15.20 -0.76
CA ILE A 10 13.78 -16.62 -0.54
C ILE A 10 12.59 -17.46 -1.02
N ALA A 11 12.86 -18.43 -1.88
CA ALA A 11 11.83 -19.37 -2.34
C ALA A 11 11.45 -20.34 -1.21
N MET A 12 10.15 -20.54 -0.98
CA MET A 12 9.68 -21.52 0.00
C MET A 12 9.83 -22.97 -0.50
N THR A 13 9.91 -23.16 -1.83
CA THR A 13 10.05 -24.47 -2.46
C THR A 13 11.09 -24.41 -3.57
N ILE A 14 11.89 -25.46 -3.70
CA ILE A 14 12.81 -25.60 -4.83
C ILE A 14 12.02 -26.23 -5.99
N PRO A 15 11.94 -25.57 -7.15
CA PRO A 15 11.25 -26.14 -8.30
C PRO A 15 11.95 -27.43 -8.75
N LYS A 16 11.19 -28.48 -9.01
CA LYS A 16 11.71 -29.71 -9.65
C LYS A 16 11.89 -29.43 -11.16
N CYS A 17 12.96 -28.72 -11.53
CA CYS A 17 13.30 -28.45 -12.93
C CYS A 17 14.53 -29.23 -13.33
N THR A 18 14.47 -29.87 -14.50
CA THR A 18 15.62 -30.55 -15.10
C THR A 18 16.52 -29.62 -15.88
N ASN A 19 15.98 -28.54 -16.46
CA ASN A 19 16.71 -27.54 -17.26
C ASN A 19 16.74 -26.19 -16.60
N VAL A 20 17.92 -25.71 -16.24
CA VAL A 20 18.15 -24.39 -15.67
C VAL A 20 19.20 -23.62 -16.45
N ILE A 21 18.99 -22.31 -16.61
CA ILE A 21 19.99 -21.39 -17.14
C ILE A 21 20.89 -20.97 -15.98
N ARG A 22 22.19 -21.17 -16.09
CA ARG A 22 23.17 -20.76 -15.08
C ARG A 22 23.44 -19.27 -15.19
N TYR A 23 23.46 -18.60 -14.05
CA TYR A 23 23.89 -17.21 -13.92
C TYR A 23 25.01 -17.07 -12.88
N LYS A 24 25.79 -16.01 -13.00
CA LYS A 24 26.90 -15.67 -12.10
C LYS A 24 26.58 -14.40 -11.32
N ASN A 25 27.32 -14.22 -10.24
CA ASN A 25 27.34 -12.95 -9.55
C ASN A 25 27.66 -11.81 -10.53
N GLY A 26 26.89 -10.73 -10.49
CA GLY A 26 26.97 -9.60 -11.41
C GLY A 26 26.15 -9.72 -12.70
N ASP A 27 25.53 -10.88 -13.00
CA ASP A 27 24.58 -10.99 -14.10
C ASP A 27 23.25 -10.30 -13.75
N ILE A 28 22.56 -9.76 -14.75
CA ILE A 28 21.25 -9.13 -14.60
C ILE A 28 20.18 -10.08 -15.09
N LEU A 29 19.26 -10.44 -14.21
CA LEU A 29 18.14 -11.33 -14.49
C LEU A 29 16.87 -10.51 -14.76
N PHE A 30 16.20 -10.83 -15.87
CA PHE A 30 14.95 -10.20 -16.27
C PHE A 30 13.89 -11.25 -16.59
N SER A 31 12.73 -11.17 -15.94
CA SER A 31 11.62 -12.10 -16.23
C SER A 31 10.98 -11.80 -17.57
N ASN A 32 11.01 -12.77 -18.48
CA ASN A 32 10.40 -12.66 -19.80
C ASN A 32 8.88 -12.79 -19.76
N ILE A 33 8.32 -13.45 -18.73
CA ILE A 33 6.87 -13.57 -18.55
C ILE A 33 6.32 -12.30 -17.92
N ARG A 34 5.32 -11.69 -18.59
CA ARG A 34 4.68 -10.45 -18.14
C ARG A 34 5.71 -9.36 -17.84
N PRO A 35 6.46 -8.90 -18.87
CA PRO A 35 7.55 -7.92 -18.69
C PRO A 35 7.08 -6.64 -17.98
N TYR A 36 5.81 -6.25 -18.16
CA TYR A 36 5.20 -5.11 -17.49
C TYR A 36 5.21 -5.21 -15.95
N LEU A 37 5.44 -6.39 -15.36
CA LEU A 37 5.65 -6.56 -13.92
C LEU A 37 7.04 -6.09 -13.47
N LYS A 38 7.92 -5.70 -14.39
CA LYS A 38 9.23 -5.09 -14.11
C LYS A 38 10.10 -5.91 -13.13
N LYS A 39 10.13 -7.23 -13.34
CA LYS A 39 10.90 -8.14 -12.49
C LYS A 39 12.34 -8.21 -12.98
N VAL A 40 13.20 -7.40 -12.38
CA VAL A 40 14.65 -7.32 -12.65
C VAL A 40 15.42 -7.52 -11.37
N TRP A 41 16.56 -8.22 -11.45
CA TRP A 41 17.45 -8.42 -10.31
C TRP A 41 18.91 -8.51 -10.77
N ALA A 42 19.78 -7.71 -10.15
CA ALA A 42 21.22 -7.86 -10.28
C ALA A 42 21.67 -8.98 -9.32
N ALA A 43 22.17 -10.06 -9.87
CA ALA A 43 22.56 -11.22 -9.08
C ALA A 43 23.76 -10.91 -8.19
N ASN A 44 23.65 -11.18 -6.90
CA ASN A 44 24.70 -11.04 -5.91
C ASN A 44 25.31 -12.43 -5.52
N MET A 45 24.92 -13.49 -6.24
CA MET A 45 25.40 -14.86 -6.05
C MET A 45 25.33 -15.63 -7.37
N ASN A 46 25.98 -16.77 -7.44
CA ASN A 46 25.82 -17.71 -8.55
C ASN A 46 24.57 -18.56 -8.34
N GLY A 47 23.95 -18.99 -9.43
CA GLY A 47 22.76 -19.85 -9.35
C GLY A 47 22.21 -20.29 -10.69
N GLY A 48 20.96 -20.76 -10.65
CA GLY A 48 20.20 -21.18 -11.83
C GLY A 48 18.81 -20.54 -11.86
N CYS A 49 18.30 -20.26 -13.05
CA CYS A 49 16.96 -19.72 -13.26
C CYS A 49 16.23 -20.51 -14.38
N SER A 50 14.91 -20.33 -14.46
CA SER A 50 14.11 -20.97 -15.51
C SER A 50 14.38 -20.34 -16.89
N ALA A 51 13.99 -21.05 -17.96
CA ALA A 51 14.08 -20.57 -19.34
C ALA A 51 13.25 -19.28 -19.61
N ASP A 52 12.29 -18.99 -18.75
CA ASP A 52 11.50 -17.76 -18.82
C ASP A 52 12.19 -16.53 -18.19
N VAL A 53 13.48 -16.64 -17.86
CA VAL A 53 14.32 -15.55 -17.35
C VAL A 53 15.48 -15.32 -18.30
N PHE A 54 15.60 -14.10 -18.80
CA PHE A 54 16.80 -13.67 -19.52
C PHE A 54 17.91 -13.35 -18.53
N VAL A 55 19.12 -13.79 -18.86
CA VAL A 55 20.35 -13.50 -18.14
C VAL A 55 21.23 -12.61 -19.01
N PHE A 56 21.37 -11.35 -18.64
CA PHE A 56 22.25 -10.41 -19.31
C PHE A 56 23.58 -10.36 -18.57
N ARG A 57 24.66 -10.56 -19.30
CA ARG A 57 26.02 -10.45 -18.80
C ARG A 57 26.68 -9.22 -19.37
N ALA A 58 27.24 -8.41 -18.49
CA ALA A 58 27.97 -7.21 -18.88
C ALA A 58 29.22 -7.57 -19.70
N ASN A 59 29.40 -6.89 -20.83
CA ASN A 59 30.57 -6.96 -21.66
C ASN A 59 30.95 -5.54 -22.08
N ASN A 60 32.14 -5.06 -21.70
CA ASN A 60 32.61 -3.69 -21.92
C ASN A 60 31.70 -2.58 -21.30
N ILE A 61 30.88 -2.93 -20.33
CA ILE A 61 30.00 -2.04 -19.58
C ILE A 61 30.00 -2.44 -18.09
N SER A 62 29.83 -1.48 -17.19
CA SER A 62 29.62 -1.77 -15.76
C SER A 62 28.35 -2.62 -15.56
N SER A 63 28.45 -3.71 -14.82
CA SER A 63 27.29 -4.54 -14.47
C SER A 63 26.20 -3.74 -13.72
N SER A 64 26.60 -2.89 -12.80
CA SER A 64 25.69 -2.01 -12.06
C SER A 64 24.99 -1.00 -12.99
N PHE A 65 25.70 -0.48 -14.01
CA PHE A 65 25.14 0.44 -14.98
C PHE A 65 24.15 -0.30 -15.91
N LEU A 66 24.53 -1.49 -16.38
CA LEU A 66 23.63 -2.35 -17.17
C LEU A 66 22.34 -2.69 -16.40
N HIS A 67 22.46 -2.92 -15.08
CA HIS A 67 21.26 -3.14 -14.25
C HIS A 67 20.26 -1.99 -14.38
N TYR A 68 20.69 -0.74 -14.30
CA TYR A 68 19.80 0.42 -14.38
C TYR A 68 19.25 0.65 -15.80
N ILE A 69 19.95 0.25 -16.83
CA ILE A 69 19.43 0.24 -18.21
C ILE A 69 18.27 -0.76 -18.31
N ILE A 70 18.45 -1.98 -17.83
CA ILE A 70 17.42 -3.03 -17.88
C ILE A 70 16.27 -2.73 -16.90
N ALA A 71 16.56 -2.13 -15.74
CA ALA A 71 15.59 -1.71 -14.75
C ALA A 71 15.00 -0.31 -15.04
N ASN A 72 14.78 0.03 -16.32
CA ASN A 72 14.23 1.30 -16.76
C ASN A 72 12.90 1.09 -17.50
N ASP A 73 11.98 2.01 -17.33
CA ASP A 73 10.66 1.99 -18.01
C ASP A 73 10.81 2.05 -19.54
N SER A 74 11.84 2.71 -20.08
CA SER A 74 12.13 2.75 -21.50
C SER A 74 12.44 1.36 -22.05
N PHE A 75 13.28 0.58 -21.37
CA PHE A 75 13.57 -0.80 -21.74
C PHE A 75 12.32 -1.69 -21.66
N ILE A 76 11.55 -1.58 -20.57
CA ILE A 76 10.31 -2.36 -20.40
C ILE A 76 9.30 -2.02 -21.51
N SER A 77 9.12 -0.75 -21.85
CA SER A 77 8.24 -0.30 -22.94
C SER A 77 8.69 -0.84 -24.29
N TYR A 78 10.00 -0.82 -24.55
CA TYR A 78 10.57 -1.42 -25.74
C TYR A 78 10.31 -2.94 -25.82
N VAL A 79 10.52 -3.69 -24.74
CA VAL A 79 10.22 -5.12 -24.66
C VAL A 79 8.73 -5.38 -24.88
N MET A 80 7.87 -4.54 -24.31
CA MET A 80 6.40 -4.69 -24.46
C MET A 80 5.90 -4.41 -25.86
N SER A 81 6.57 -3.54 -26.63
CA SER A 81 6.16 -3.22 -28.02
C SER A 81 6.25 -4.41 -28.98
N GLY A 82 7.09 -5.41 -28.69
CA GLY A 82 7.18 -6.65 -29.46
C GLY A 82 6.75 -7.90 -28.69
N ALA A 83 6.12 -7.73 -27.54
CA ALA A 83 5.69 -8.86 -26.75
C ALA A 83 4.54 -9.64 -27.42
N LYS A 84 4.60 -10.95 -27.37
CA LYS A 84 3.60 -11.86 -27.94
C LYS A 84 2.76 -12.50 -26.83
N GLY A 85 1.47 -12.67 -27.09
CA GLY A 85 0.50 -13.31 -26.19
C GLY A 85 -0.30 -12.29 -25.36
N VAL A 86 -1.62 -12.52 -25.24
CA VAL A 86 -2.55 -11.61 -24.58
C VAL A 86 -2.57 -11.82 -23.06
N LYS A 87 -2.77 -13.06 -22.61
CA LYS A 87 -2.95 -13.39 -21.18
C LYS A 87 -1.62 -13.46 -20.41
N MET A 88 -0.55 -13.89 -21.07
CA MET A 88 0.81 -14.01 -20.52
C MET A 88 1.83 -13.53 -21.56
N PRO A 89 1.91 -12.21 -21.80
CA PRO A 89 2.83 -11.69 -22.80
C PRO A 89 4.28 -12.06 -22.47
N ARG A 90 5.04 -12.41 -23.51
CA ARG A 90 6.48 -12.68 -23.47
C ARG A 90 7.18 -11.77 -24.43
N GLY A 91 8.27 -11.17 -24.01
CA GLY A 91 9.13 -10.36 -24.87
C GLY A 91 9.79 -11.23 -25.95
N ASP A 92 10.00 -10.63 -27.11
CA ASP A 92 10.69 -11.28 -28.22
C ASP A 92 12.21 -11.17 -28.02
N LYS A 93 12.91 -12.30 -27.97
CA LYS A 93 14.36 -12.36 -27.74
C LYS A 93 15.18 -11.61 -28.81
N GLU A 94 14.79 -11.72 -30.07
CA GLU A 94 15.52 -11.08 -31.17
C GLU A 94 15.35 -9.55 -31.11
N GLN A 95 14.15 -9.10 -30.75
CA GLN A 95 13.89 -7.68 -30.54
C GLN A 95 14.68 -7.17 -29.34
N ILE A 96 14.67 -7.86 -28.22
CA ILE A 96 15.41 -7.46 -27.00
C ILE A 96 16.90 -7.29 -27.30
N LEU A 97 17.49 -8.17 -28.08
CA LEU A 97 18.91 -8.09 -28.48
C LEU A 97 19.23 -6.88 -29.39
N LYS A 98 18.22 -6.28 -30.02
CA LYS A 98 18.37 -5.07 -30.84
C LYS A 98 18.18 -3.78 -30.06
N TYR A 99 17.90 -3.85 -28.74
CA TYR A 99 17.77 -2.66 -27.91
C TYR A 99 19.10 -1.90 -27.88
N SER A 100 19.09 -0.69 -28.38
CA SER A 100 20.27 0.19 -28.45
C SER A 100 20.16 1.28 -27.38
N PHE A 101 21.31 1.61 -26.80
CA PHE A 101 21.44 2.66 -25.80
C PHE A 101 22.83 3.26 -25.83
N SER A 102 22.95 4.51 -25.41
CA SER A 102 24.25 5.18 -25.31
C SER A 102 24.92 4.85 -23.98
N ILE A 103 26.23 4.65 -24.00
CA ILE A 103 27.04 4.39 -22.82
C ILE A 103 28.14 5.45 -22.67
N PRO A 104 28.27 6.09 -21.49
CA PRO A 104 29.38 6.97 -21.20
C PRO A 104 30.65 6.15 -20.89
N ILE A 105 31.74 6.84 -20.64
CA ILE A 105 32.99 6.18 -20.20
C ILE A 105 32.76 5.47 -18.85
N ILE A 106 33.53 4.41 -18.60
CA ILE A 106 33.34 3.53 -17.42
C ILE A 106 33.35 4.29 -16.08
N LYS A 107 34.14 5.35 -15.97
CA LYS A 107 34.20 6.20 -14.77
C LYS A 107 32.86 6.89 -14.50
N GLU A 108 32.17 7.33 -15.53
CA GLU A 108 30.85 7.97 -15.41
C GLU A 108 29.76 6.94 -15.16
N GLN A 109 29.81 5.77 -15.84
CA GLN A 109 28.92 4.64 -15.56
C GLN A 109 28.91 4.30 -14.05
N ASN A 110 30.11 4.20 -13.46
CA ASN A 110 30.25 3.87 -12.04
C ASN A 110 29.69 4.97 -11.12
N LYS A 111 29.90 6.26 -11.44
CA LYS A 111 29.32 7.38 -10.67
C LYS A 111 27.78 7.38 -10.71
N VAL A 112 27.21 7.21 -11.91
CA VAL A 112 25.75 7.14 -12.10
C VAL A 112 25.17 5.96 -11.34
N SER A 113 25.77 4.78 -11.48
CA SER A 113 25.31 3.57 -10.79
C SER A 113 25.39 3.71 -9.28
N GLN A 114 26.46 4.30 -8.75
CA GLN A 114 26.62 4.53 -7.32
C GLN A 114 25.56 5.50 -6.77
N MET A 115 25.28 6.59 -7.50
CA MET A 115 24.24 7.54 -7.12
C MET A 115 22.85 6.89 -7.09
N LEU A 116 22.51 6.10 -8.11
CA LEU A 116 21.23 5.38 -8.17
C LEU A 116 21.12 4.30 -7.07
N ALA A 117 22.23 3.61 -6.77
CA ALA A 117 22.30 2.63 -5.69
C ALA A 117 22.04 3.27 -4.30
N LEU A 118 22.58 4.46 -4.05
CA LEU A 118 22.30 5.22 -2.83
C LEU A 118 20.83 5.64 -2.72
N LEU A 119 20.18 5.95 -3.84
CA LEU A 119 18.73 6.20 -3.84
C LEU A 119 17.93 4.92 -3.55
N ASP A 120 18.34 3.78 -4.09
CA ASP A 120 17.69 2.49 -3.80
C ASP A 120 17.83 2.10 -2.32
N GLU A 121 18.99 2.34 -1.73
CA GLU A 121 19.22 2.14 -0.30
C GLU A 121 18.32 3.05 0.54
N ARG A 122 18.20 4.33 0.19
CA ARG A 122 17.29 5.28 0.85
C ARG A 122 15.83 4.83 0.75
N ILE A 123 15.38 4.42 -0.44
CA ILE A 123 14.02 3.91 -0.66
C ILE A 123 13.77 2.66 0.21
N SER A 124 14.71 1.72 0.24
CA SER A 124 14.62 0.50 1.06
C SER A 124 14.55 0.82 2.55
N THR A 125 15.40 1.73 3.02
CA THR A 125 15.41 2.19 4.42
C THR A 125 14.10 2.88 4.78
N GLN A 126 13.60 3.74 3.89
CA GLN A 126 12.33 4.44 4.07
C GLN A 126 11.13 3.47 4.19
N ILE A 127 11.12 2.40 3.40
CA ILE A 127 10.09 1.34 3.49
C ILE A 127 10.14 0.68 4.87
N LYS A 128 11.33 0.33 5.36
CA LYS A 128 11.50 -0.28 6.70
C LYS A 128 11.03 0.65 7.82
N ILE A 129 11.36 1.94 7.76
CA ILE A 129 10.89 2.94 8.73
C ILE A 129 9.35 2.95 8.79
N ILE A 130 8.68 2.95 7.63
CA ILE A 130 7.22 2.94 7.56
C ILE A 130 6.65 1.64 8.15
N GLU A 131 7.25 0.50 7.85
CA GLU A 131 6.83 -0.81 8.40
C GLU A 131 6.99 -0.85 9.92
N ASP A 132 8.10 -0.35 10.46
CA ASP A 132 8.37 -0.34 11.89
C ASP A 132 7.45 0.65 12.64
N LEU A 133 7.16 1.82 12.05
CA LEU A 133 6.16 2.75 12.59
C LEU A 133 4.75 2.15 12.60
N LYS A 134 4.36 1.38 11.59
CA LYS A 134 3.08 0.65 11.57
C LYS A 134 3.01 -0.42 12.66
N LYS A 135 4.09 -1.17 12.89
CA LYS A 135 4.19 -2.13 13.99
C LYS A 135 4.10 -1.42 15.34
N LEU A 136 4.84 -0.31 15.52
CA LEU A 136 4.77 0.52 16.72
C LEU A 136 3.34 0.99 16.99
N LYS A 137 2.63 1.52 15.97
CA LYS A 137 1.23 1.92 16.09
C LYS A 137 0.35 0.76 16.57
N SER A 138 0.50 -0.43 15.98
CA SER A 138 -0.27 -1.62 16.36
C SER A 138 0.01 -2.02 17.83
N SER A 139 1.27 -1.99 18.25
CA SER A 139 1.66 -2.28 19.63
C SER A 139 1.12 -1.24 20.62
N LEU A 140 1.16 0.04 20.25
CA LEU A 140 0.57 1.12 21.06
C LEU A 140 -0.94 1.01 21.17
N LEU A 141 -1.65 0.69 20.08
CA LEU A 141 -3.09 0.41 20.11
C LEU A 141 -3.40 -0.70 21.12
N ASN A 142 -2.70 -1.83 21.03
CA ASN A 142 -2.90 -2.95 21.95
C ASN A 142 -2.63 -2.55 23.41
N LEU A 143 -1.55 -1.79 23.67
CA LEU A 143 -1.18 -1.35 25.01
C LEU A 143 -2.17 -0.35 25.60
N LEU A 144 -2.54 0.67 24.82
CA LEU A 144 -3.39 1.78 25.26
C LEU A 144 -4.87 1.38 25.42
N PHE A 145 -5.32 0.33 24.71
CA PHE A 145 -6.67 -0.21 24.79
C PHE A 145 -6.76 -1.53 25.57
N GLN A 146 -5.72 -1.89 26.32
CA GLN A 146 -5.81 -3.01 27.27
C GLN A 146 -6.88 -2.69 28.33
N ASN A 147 -7.65 -3.75 28.69
CA ASN A 147 -8.68 -3.64 29.73
C ASN A 147 -8.13 -2.99 31.01
N ASN A 148 -8.58 -1.79 31.28
CA ASN A 148 -8.27 -1.08 32.50
C ASN A 148 -9.52 -1.10 33.36
N SER A 149 -9.42 -1.67 34.59
CA SER A 149 -10.51 -1.76 35.56
C SER A 149 -11.09 -0.40 35.98
N LYS A 150 -10.39 0.70 35.65
CA LYS A 150 -10.84 2.08 35.92
C LYS A 150 -11.70 2.67 34.81
N TRP A 151 -11.84 2.00 33.66
CA TRP A 151 -12.65 2.49 32.54
C TRP A 151 -14.11 2.10 32.72
N SER A 152 -15.02 3.01 32.40
CA SER A 152 -16.46 2.76 32.44
C SER A 152 -16.89 1.91 31.24
N ILE A 153 -17.78 0.96 31.47
CA ILE A 153 -18.30 0.09 30.40
C ILE A 153 -19.64 0.66 29.92
N TYR A 154 -19.77 0.84 28.62
CA TYR A 154 -20.96 1.32 27.92
C TYR A 154 -21.32 0.38 26.78
N CYS A 155 -22.60 0.33 26.39
CA CYS A 155 -22.96 -0.11 25.05
C CYS A 155 -22.65 1.01 24.05
N ILE A 156 -22.35 0.66 22.78
CA ILE A 156 -22.08 1.69 21.75
C ILE A 156 -23.29 2.64 21.63
N SER A 157 -24.52 2.15 21.77
CA SER A 157 -25.75 2.98 21.80
C SER A 157 -25.76 4.04 22.89
N ASP A 158 -25.04 3.84 24.00
CA ASP A 158 -25.03 4.76 25.14
C ASP A 158 -24.13 5.96 24.88
N VAL A 159 -23.17 5.85 23.95
CA VAL A 159 -22.13 6.84 23.72
C VAL A 159 -22.17 7.49 22.34
N LEU A 160 -22.93 6.94 21.39
CA LEU A 160 -23.08 7.52 20.06
C LEU A 160 -24.36 7.00 19.37
N THR A 161 -24.73 7.66 18.27
CA THR A 161 -25.82 7.24 17.39
C THR A 161 -25.26 6.77 16.05
N ILE A 162 -25.81 5.68 15.51
CA ILE A 162 -25.44 5.15 14.19
C ILE A 162 -26.47 5.61 13.15
N GLY A 163 -25.99 6.29 12.11
CA GLY A 163 -26.75 6.68 10.93
C GLY A 163 -26.56 5.70 9.78
N ASN A 164 -27.58 5.55 8.96
CA ASN A 164 -27.51 4.76 7.73
C ASN A 164 -27.04 5.65 6.57
N GLY A 165 -26.13 5.17 5.77
CA GLY A 165 -25.85 5.77 4.48
C GLY A 165 -27.04 5.65 3.51
N ARG A 166 -27.00 6.41 2.43
CA ARG A 166 -28.09 6.52 1.45
C ARG A 166 -27.56 6.45 0.02
N ASP A 167 -28.39 6.04 -0.92
CA ASP A 167 -28.07 6.11 -2.35
C ASP A 167 -27.84 7.57 -2.78
N TYR A 168 -26.80 7.79 -3.57
CA TYR A 168 -26.37 9.10 -4.05
C TYR A 168 -26.75 9.38 -5.52
N LYS A 169 -27.31 8.40 -6.23
CA LYS A 169 -27.54 8.47 -7.70
C LYS A 169 -28.49 9.59 -8.12
N HIS A 170 -29.30 10.08 -7.19
CA HIS A 170 -30.22 11.22 -7.42
C HIS A 170 -29.53 12.58 -7.31
N LEU A 171 -28.31 12.61 -6.80
CA LEU A 171 -27.52 13.83 -6.62
C LEU A 171 -26.74 14.17 -7.90
N LYS A 172 -26.42 15.46 -8.04
CA LYS A 172 -25.61 15.98 -9.15
C LYS A 172 -24.14 16.00 -8.74
N GLU A 173 -23.26 16.12 -9.72
CA GLU A 173 -21.84 16.35 -9.50
C GLU A 173 -21.60 17.64 -8.68
N GLY A 174 -20.62 17.62 -7.79
CA GLY A 174 -20.30 18.74 -6.90
C GLY A 174 -18.98 18.51 -6.14
N ASN A 175 -18.84 19.16 -4.98
CA ASN A 175 -17.58 19.16 -4.19
C ASN A 175 -17.66 18.35 -2.90
N ILE A 176 -18.80 17.74 -2.58
CA ILE A 176 -18.99 16.98 -1.34
C ILE A 176 -18.58 15.53 -1.60
N PRO A 177 -17.59 14.99 -0.88
CA PRO A 177 -17.12 13.63 -1.11
C PRO A 177 -18.15 12.57 -0.70
N VAL A 178 -18.30 11.55 -1.54
CA VAL A 178 -19.10 10.35 -1.29
C VAL A 178 -18.16 9.21 -0.93
N TYR A 179 -18.47 8.52 0.16
CA TYR A 179 -17.68 7.40 0.66
C TYR A 179 -18.48 6.10 0.64
N GLY A 180 -17.83 5.03 0.19
CA GLY A 180 -18.25 3.65 0.35
C GLY A 180 -17.31 2.90 1.30
N THR A 181 -17.51 1.60 1.47
CA THR A 181 -16.67 0.75 2.34
C THR A 181 -15.21 0.65 1.89
N GLY A 182 -14.92 0.92 0.62
CA GLY A 182 -13.58 0.99 0.05
C GLY A 182 -12.92 2.38 0.11
N GLY A 183 -13.58 3.39 0.69
CA GLY A 183 -13.09 4.76 0.75
C GLY A 183 -13.83 5.72 -0.18
N TYR A 184 -13.14 6.81 -0.60
CA TYR A 184 -13.68 7.81 -1.52
C TYR A 184 -14.09 7.21 -2.89
N MET A 185 -15.24 7.62 -3.40
CA MET A 185 -15.79 7.16 -4.68
C MET A 185 -15.86 8.29 -5.72
N LEU A 186 -16.55 9.37 -5.39
CA LEU A 186 -16.81 10.53 -6.26
C LEU A 186 -17.25 11.72 -5.40
N SER A 187 -17.63 12.84 -6.01
CA SER A 187 -18.17 14.01 -5.29
C SER A 187 -19.52 14.43 -5.84
N VAL A 188 -20.40 14.91 -4.95
CA VAL A 188 -21.78 15.33 -5.22
C VAL A 188 -22.07 16.73 -4.70
N ASN A 189 -23.24 17.26 -5.02
CA ASN A 189 -23.65 18.62 -4.68
C ASN A 189 -24.37 18.78 -3.33
N ASP A 190 -24.61 17.68 -2.60
CA ASP A 190 -25.28 17.69 -1.29
C ASP A 190 -24.57 16.77 -0.28
N TYR A 191 -24.86 16.92 1.00
CA TYR A 191 -24.23 16.15 2.08
C TYR A 191 -25.26 15.43 2.92
N LEU A 192 -24.89 14.26 3.43
CA LEU A 192 -25.72 13.49 4.36
C LEU A 192 -25.46 13.88 5.81
N TYR A 193 -24.23 14.26 6.12
CA TYR A 193 -23.81 14.68 7.46
C TYR A 193 -22.67 15.70 7.36
N GLU A 194 -22.63 16.61 8.34
CA GLU A 194 -21.54 17.58 8.53
C GLU A 194 -21.03 17.47 9.97
N GLY A 195 -19.73 17.25 10.14
CA GLY A 195 -19.05 17.13 11.43
C GLY A 195 -18.01 16.03 11.43
N GLU A 196 -17.58 15.62 12.63
CA GLU A 196 -16.71 14.46 12.84
C GLU A 196 -17.54 13.19 12.94
N SER A 197 -17.11 12.14 12.25
CA SER A 197 -17.81 10.86 12.22
C SER A 197 -16.84 9.70 12.07
N VAL A 198 -17.18 8.57 12.71
CA VAL A 198 -16.54 7.27 12.46
C VAL A 198 -17.49 6.47 11.60
N CYS A 199 -17.01 6.10 10.42
CA CYS A 199 -17.77 5.28 9.47
C CYS A 199 -17.31 3.82 9.55
N ILE A 200 -18.27 2.90 9.52
CA ILE A 200 -18.04 1.46 9.54
C ILE A 200 -18.85 0.77 8.45
N GLY A 201 -18.27 -0.22 7.78
CA GLY A 201 -18.92 -0.95 6.72
C GLY A 201 -20.16 -1.73 7.22
N ARG A 202 -21.29 -1.52 6.55
CA ARG A 202 -22.50 -2.35 6.70
C ARG A 202 -22.40 -3.62 5.89
N LYS A 203 -21.83 -3.55 4.65
CA LYS A 203 -21.63 -4.69 3.74
C LYS A 203 -20.29 -4.58 3.05
N GLY A 204 -19.60 -5.70 2.86
CA GLY A 204 -18.30 -5.78 2.20
C GLY A 204 -17.14 -5.64 3.20
N THR A 205 -16.38 -4.55 3.15
CA THR A 205 -15.27 -4.30 4.09
C THR A 205 -15.84 -3.78 5.41
N ILE A 206 -16.06 -4.68 6.37
CA ILE A 206 -16.66 -4.35 7.68
C ILE A 206 -15.63 -4.06 8.79
N ASP A 207 -14.37 -4.34 8.55
CA ASP A 207 -13.27 -4.32 9.53
C ASP A 207 -12.31 -3.13 9.36
N MET A 208 -12.65 -2.19 8.49
CA MET A 208 -11.84 -1.00 8.23
C MET A 208 -12.63 0.29 8.52
N PRO A 209 -12.73 0.72 9.78
CA PRO A 209 -13.39 1.97 10.12
C PRO A 209 -12.63 3.18 9.53
N MET A 210 -13.39 4.19 9.12
CA MET A 210 -12.86 5.44 8.58
C MET A 210 -13.25 6.61 9.46
N PHE A 211 -12.34 7.57 9.64
CA PHE A 211 -12.63 8.84 10.31
C PHE A 211 -12.83 9.92 9.25
N LEU A 212 -14.03 10.51 9.23
CA LEU A 212 -14.42 11.57 8.30
C LEU A 212 -14.69 12.86 9.05
N THR A 213 -14.43 13.99 8.40
CA THR A 213 -14.67 15.33 8.94
C THR A 213 -15.26 16.25 7.88
N GLY A 214 -16.02 17.26 8.32
CA GLY A 214 -16.68 18.21 7.43
C GLY A 214 -17.93 17.63 6.76
N LYS A 215 -18.25 18.11 5.57
CA LYS A 215 -19.42 17.65 4.79
C LYS A 215 -19.09 16.41 4.00
N PHE A 216 -19.91 15.38 4.12
CA PHE A 216 -19.73 14.14 3.35
C PHE A 216 -21.07 13.41 3.13
N TRP A 217 -21.05 12.46 2.19
CA TRP A 217 -22.11 11.50 1.93
C TRP A 217 -21.59 10.09 2.10
N THR A 218 -22.38 9.19 2.73
CA THR A 218 -22.07 7.76 2.80
C THR A 218 -23.12 6.97 2.02
N VAL A 219 -22.66 5.98 1.22
CA VAL A 219 -23.57 5.08 0.51
C VAL A 219 -24.25 4.11 1.47
N ASP A 220 -25.32 3.44 1.02
CA ASP A 220 -26.15 2.50 1.80
C ASP A 220 -25.39 1.32 2.42
N THR A 221 -24.20 1.01 1.93
CA THR A 221 -23.33 -0.04 2.47
C THR A 221 -22.39 0.45 3.58
N LEU A 222 -22.44 1.74 3.95
CA LEU A 222 -21.57 2.35 4.95
C LEU A 222 -22.41 3.06 6.02
N PHE A 223 -22.24 2.70 7.28
CA PHE A 223 -22.78 3.45 8.43
C PHE A 223 -21.88 4.65 8.74
N TYR A 224 -22.49 5.71 9.31
CA TYR A 224 -21.78 6.82 9.92
C TYR A 224 -22.24 7.02 11.36
N THR A 225 -21.45 7.69 12.21
CA THR A 225 -21.76 7.91 13.63
C THR A 225 -21.87 9.40 13.94
N TYR A 226 -22.72 9.75 14.90
CA TYR A 226 -22.96 11.12 15.36
C TYR A 226 -23.49 11.13 16.80
N ASN A 227 -23.76 12.31 17.38
CA ASN A 227 -24.25 12.46 18.76
C ASN A 227 -23.36 11.75 19.78
N PHE A 228 -22.08 12.05 19.77
CA PHE A 228 -21.12 11.48 20.70
C PHE A 228 -21.36 11.98 22.14
N GLN A 229 -21.51 11.06 23.10
CA GLN A 229 -21.73 11.31 24.52
C GLN A 229 -20.61 10.65 25.34
N ASN A 230 -19.88 11.41 26.12
CA ASN A 230 -18.76 10.92 26.94
C ASN A 230 -17.63 10.21 26.16
N ILE A 231 -17.66 10.26 24.85
CA ILE A 231 -16.64 9.69 23.96
C ILE A 231 -16.25 10.71 22.88
N LEU A 232 -14.95 10.93 22.69
CA LEU A 232 -14.46 11.76 21.61
C LEU A 232 -14.56 11.02 20.27
N PRO A 233 -15.00 11.66 19.17
CA PRO A 233 -15.07 11.01 17.85
C PRO A 233 -13.74 10.39 17.43
N ARG A 234 -12.63 11.07 17.70
CA ARG A 234 -11.30 10.59 17.38
C ARG A 234 -10.89 9.35 18.21
N PHE A 235 -11.23 9.34 19.51
CA PHE A 235 -11.03 8.15 20.35
C PHE A 235 -11.90 6.98 19.87
N CYS A 236 -13.17 7.25 19.55
CA CYS A 236 -14.08 6.25 18.98
C CYS A 236 -13.51 5.62 17.70
N TYR A 237 -12.87 6.39 16.81
CA TYR A 237 -12.18 5.86 15.63
C TYR A 237 -11.10 4.84 16.02
N TYR A 238 -10.22 5.20 16.97
CA TYR A 238 -9.19 4.26 17.43
C TYR A 238 -9.79 3.04 18.13
N LEU A 239 -10.80 3.23 18.96
CA LEU A 239 -11.53 2.14 19.62
C LEU A 239 -12.11 1.17 18.56
N PHE A 240 -12.74 1.69 17.51
CA PHE A 240 -13.30 0.87 16.43
C PHE A 240 -12.23 0.09 15.66
N THR A 241 -11.00 0.59 15.57
CA THR A 241 -9.88 -0.17 14.96
C THR A 241 -9.40 -1.35 15.83
N THR A 242 -9.76 -1.39 17.12
CA THR A 242 -9.39 -2.51 18.01
C THR A 242 -10.46 -3.61 18.06
N ILE A 243 -11.70 -3.32 17.62
CA ILE A 243 -12.81 -4.28 17.63
C ILE A 243 -12.60 -5.33 16.53
N ASN A 244 -12.72 -6.60 16.90
CA ASN A 244 -12.77 -7.69 15.91
C ASN A 244 -14.18 -7.79 15.31
N TRP A 245 -14.43 -7.00 14.28
CA TRP A 245 -15.72 -6.92 13.60
C TRP A 245 -16.18 -8.24 12.98
N SER A 246 -15.26 -9.13 12.60
CA SER A 246 -15.59 -10.44 12.04
C SER A 246 -16.40 -11.31 13.01
N ARG A 247 -16.29 -11.09 14.33
CA ARG A 247 -17.09 -11.78 15.35
C ARG A 247 -18.57 -11.40 15.32
N TYR A 248 -18.88 -10.24 14.73
CA TYR A 248 -20.22 -9.68 14.64
C TYR A 248 -20.81 -9.78 13.23
N ASN A 249 -20.11 -10.48 12.33
CA ASN A 249 -20.59 -10.70 10.96
C ASN A 249 -21.83 -11.60 10.98
N GLU A 250 -22.90 -11.13 10.34
CA GLU A 250 -24.21 -11.81 10.28
C GLU A 250 -24.44 -12.61 8.98
N ALA A 251 -23.52 -12.51 8.01
CA ALA A 251 -23.70 -13.14 6.70
C ALA A 251 -22.64 -14.19 6.41
N SER A 252 -23.01 -15.28 5.77
CA SER A 252 -22.11 -16.34 5.32
C SER A 252 -21.38 -16.02 4.01
N GLY A 253 -21.90 -15.08 3.22
CA GLY A 253 -21.32 -14.65 1.94
C GLY A 253 -20.55 -13.35 2.08
N VAL A 254 -21.08 -12.26 1.51
CA VAL A 254 -20.46 -10.92 1.69
C VAL A 254 -20.62 -10.48 3.14
N PRO A 255 -19.52 -10.17 3.87
CA PRO A 255 -19.58 -9.75 5.25
C PRO A 255 -20.57 -8.61 5.47
N SER A 256 -21.34 -8.68 6.55
CA SER A 256 -22.42 -7.74 6.84
C SER A 256 -22.58 -7.53 8.33
N LEU A 257 -22.83 -6.28 8.74
CA LEU A 257 -23.15 -5.88 10.10
C LEU A 257 -24.54 -5.25 10.14
N SER A 258 -25.28 -5.48 11.24
CA SER A 258 -26.50 -4.73 11.51
C SER A 258 -26.25 -3.60 12.52
N LYS A 259 -27.03 -2.53 12.41
CA LYS A 259 -27.02 -1.43 13.36
C LYS A 259 -27.26 -1.91 14.79
N THR A 260 -28.27 -2.78 14.97
CA THR A 260 -28.67 -3.33 16.27
C THR A 260 -27.57 -4.20 16.91
N THR A 261 -26.80 -4.91 16.13
CA THR A 261 -25.66 -5.70 16.63
C THR A 261 -24.52 -4.78 17.07
N ILE A 262 -24.19 -3.74 16.28
CA ILE A 262 -23.15 -2.77 16.65
C ILE A 262 -23.55 -2.04 17.93
N GLU A 263 -24.78 -1.57 18.05
CA GLU A 263 -25.31 -0.82 19.21
C GLU A 263 -25.17 -1.57 20.52
N LYS A 264 -25.26 -2.90 20.52
CA LYS A 264 -25.15 -3.78 21.70
C LYS A 264 -23.72 -4.12 22.10
N ILE A 265 -22.71 -3.77 21.31
CA ILE A 265 -21.31 -4.06 21.64
C ILE A 265 -20.93 -3.25 22.88
N LYS A 266 -20.40 -3.94 23.89
CA LYS A 266 -19.86 -3.32 25.09
C LYS A 266 -18.45 -2.83 24.84
N VAL A 267 -18.19 -1.58 25.16
CA VAL A 267 -16.90 -0.90 25.03
C VAL A 267 -16.48 -0.30 26.34
N SER A 268 -15.18 -0.28 26.60
CA SER A 268 -14.60 0.39 27.77
C SER A 268 -14.14 1.79 27.35
N VAL A 269 -14.56 2.80 28.10
CA VAL A 269 -14.30 4.22 27.77
C VAL A 269 -13.67 4.90 28.98
N PRO A 270 -12.46 5.49 28.85
CA PRO A 270 -11.82 6.26 29.91
C PRO A 270 -12.39 7.66 30.04
N THR A 271 -11.84 8.45 30.98
CA THR A 271 -12.18 9.88 31.11
C THR A 271 -11.85 10.63 29.81
N LEU A 272 -12.52 11.75 29.54
CA LEU A 272 -12.27 12.57 28.35
C LEU A 272 -10.79 13.04 28.28
N ASN A 273 -10.17 13.31 29.44
CA ASN A 273 -8.76 13.67 29.47
C ASN A 273 -7.84 12.53 29.03
N ASP A 274 -8.09 11.31 29.49
CA ASP A 274 -7.34 10.12 29.05
C ASP A 274 -7.56 9.83 27.55
N GLN A 275 -8.80 10.01 27.07
CA GLN A 275 -9.10 9.89 25.64
C GLN A 275 -8.28 10.88 24.80
N GLN A 276 -8.19 12.14 25.22
CA GLN A 276 -7.37 13.16 24.56
C GLN A 276 -5.90 12.76 24.52
N HIS A 277 -5.38 12.25 25.65
CA HIS A 277 -3.98 11.80 25.74
C HIS A 277 -3.71 10.61 24.79
N ILE A 278 -4.59 9.62 24.80
CA ILE A 278 -4.49 8.44 23.89
C ILE A 278 -4.53 8.91 22.43
N CYS A 279 -5.46 9.79 22.08
CA CYS A 279 -5.56 10.32 20.70
C CYS A 279 -4.29 11.07 20.31
N SER A 280 -3.74 11.91 21.17
CA SER A 280 -2.53 12.69 20.86
C SER A 280 -1.33 11.80 20.54
N ILE A 281 -1.14 10.72 21.28
CA ILE A 281 -0.07 9.73 21.05
C ILE A 281 -0.27 9.06 19.68
N LEU A 282 -1.46 8.52 19.41
CA LEU A 282 -1.75 7.77 18.20
C LEU A 282 -1.76 8.67 16.96
N ASP A 283 -2.26 9.91 17.07
CA ASP A 283 -2.22 10.90 15.99
C ASP A 283 -0.80 11.32 15.65
N SER A 284 0.08 11.47 16.65
CA SER A 284 1.50 11.76 16.43
C SER A 284 2.17 10.67 15.61
N VAL A 285 1.91 9.38 15.92
CA VAL A 285 2.44 8.26 15.16
C VAL A 285 1.83 8.20 13.75
N ASN A 286 0.52 8.43 13.61
CA ASN A 286 -0.12 8.49 12.29
C ASN A 286 0.46 9.61 11.40
N ASN A 287 0.63 10.79 11.96
CA ASN A 287 1.22 11.92 11.25
C ASN A 287 2.65 11.58 10.80
N LYS A 288 3.45 10.95 11.66
CA LYS A 288 4.79 10.48 11.29
C LYS A 288 4.74 9.48 10.14
N ILE A 289 3.87 8.49 10.19
CA ILE A 289 3.68 7.52 9.10
C ILE A 289 3.34 8.23 7.77
N ASN A 290 2.41 9.19 7.80
CA ASN A 290 2.01 9.93 6.60
C ASN A 290 3.15 10.78 6.01
N ILE A 291 3.96 11.42 6.87
CA ILE A 291 5.15 12.15 6.45
C ILE A 291 6.14 11.20 5.77
N GLU A 292 6.43 10.04 6.37
CA GLU A 292 7.38 9.08 5.83
C GLU A 292 6.89 8.47 4.49
N ILE A 293 5.58 8.24 4.33
CA ILE A 293 4.96 7.84 3.05
C ILE A 293 5.18 8.92 1.98
N SER A 294 4.98 10.19 2.34
CA SER A 294 5.22 11.32 1.42
C SER A 294 6.69 11.41 1.00
N ILE A 295 7.62 11.22 1.93
CA ILE A 295 9.07 11.18 1.66
C ILE A 295 9.41 10.02 0.71
N LEU A 296 8.87 8.82 0.95
CA LEU A 296 9.04 7.67 0.06
C LEU A 296 8.57 7.96 -1.37
N ALA A 297 7.40 8.60 -1.51
CA ALA A 297 6.88 8.98 -2.82
C ALA A 297 7.83 9.95 -3.56
N LYS A 298 8.41 10.92 -2.84
CA LYS A 298 9.39 11.87 -3.39
C LYS A 298 10.68 11.17 -3.84
N PHE A 299 11.23 10.24 -3.05
CA PHE A 299 12.43 9.47 -3.44
C PHE A 299 12.17 8.62 -4.68
N LYS A 300 11.01 7.97 -4.78
CA LYS A 300 10.61 7.19 -5.97
C LYS A 300 10.48 8.09 -7.20
N ALA A 301 9.86 9.26 -7.06
CA ALA A 301 9.72 10.23 -8.14
C ALA A 301 11.09 10.77 -8.60
N GLN A 302 11.98 11.08 -7.66
CA GLN A 302 13.35 11.52 -7.95
C GLN A 302 14.12 10.44 -8.71
N LYS A 303 14.06 9.17 -8.27
CA LYS A 303 14.71 8.06 -8.98
C LYS A 303 14.18 7.92 -10.41
N SER A 304 12.85 7.95 -10.57
CA SER A 304 12.22 7.86 -11.90
C SER A 304 12.62 9.02 -12.81
N TYR A 305 12.71 10.23 -12.29
CA TYR A 305 13.18 11.39 -13.04
C TYR A 305 14.63 11.22 -13.50
N LEU A 306 15.54 10.84 -12.59
CA LEU A 306 16.96 10.64 -12.92
C LEU A 306 17.17 9.52 -13.95
N LEU A 307 16.44 8.41 -13.82
CA LEU A 307 16.49 7.33 -14.82
C LEU A 307 16.09 7.82 -16.21
N ARG A 308 15.07 8.66 -16.33
CA ARG A 308 14.65 9.24 -17.63
C ARG A 308 15.66 10.22 -18.20
N GLN A 309 16.38 10.98 -17.35
CA GLN A 309 17.37 11.97 -17.81
C GLN A 309 18.71 11.33 -18.16
N MET A 310 19.08 10.24 -17.53
CA MET A 310 20.41 9.62 -17.67
C MET A 310 20.46 8.52 -18.73
N PHE A 311 19.32 7.94 -19.10
CA PHE A 311 19.23 6.85 -20.06
C PHE A 311 18.31 7.26 -21.22
N ILE A 312 18.75 8.29 -21.96
CA ILE A 312 18.08 8.78 -23.17
C ILE A 312 18.48 7.95 -24.38
#